data_6aaeab4d17b1c0f83a0caecf20c78c1d
#
_entry.id   6aaeab4d17b1c0f83a0caecf20c78c1d
#
_cell.length_a   1.000
_cell.length_b   1.000
_cell.length_c   1.000
_cell.angle_alpha   90.00
_cell.angle_beta   90.00
_cell.angle_gamma   90.00
#
_symmetry.space_group_name_H-M   'P 1'
#
loop_
_entity.id
_entity.type
_entity.pdbx_description
1 polymer ?
#
loop_
_entity_poly.entity_id
_entity_poly.type
_entity_poly.pdbx_seq_one_letter_code
_entity_poly.pdbx_strand_id
1 'polypeptide(L)'
;MSEAQKMDTPEQAAFRAHCQEWLANNLPGRPTVKLPLGALELSDPNALAWLQEWQKSAYDAGLIGCDYPREVGGGGRENCQSIANTEMQRAQTPYLPNIIGMGMAAPTVFFHGRDEVKAELLPKLLSGEEIWCQGFSEPGAGSDLANQQTFAERDGDNWVINGHKVWTSLAHFAEWMILLCRTSKDDKYNGLSYFVVPIEKALGNGVTVRPLI
;
A
#
# COMPACT_ATOMS: atom_id res chain seq x y z
N MET A 1 0.77 28.93 -19.83
CA MET A 1 -0.68 28.98 -19.50
C MET A 1 -0.82 28.50 -18.07
N SER A 2 -1.15 29.42 -17.15
CA SER A 2 -1.33 29.08 -15.72
C SER A 2 -2.57 28.18 -15.58
N GLU A 3 -2.41 26.98 -15.05
CA GLU A 3 -3.53 26.20 -14.55
C GLU A 3 -4.24 27.06 -13.50
N ALA A 4 -5.49 27.42 -13.79
CA ALA A 4 -6.34 28.07 -12.83
C ALA A 4 -6.44 27.14 -11.62
N GLN A 5 -5.92 27.55 -10.48
CA GLN A 5 -6.06 26.84 -9.21
C GLN A 5 -7.56 26.68 -8.98
N LYS A 6 -8.05 25.44 -9.10
CA LYS A 6 -9.45 25.13 -8.83
C LYS A 6 -9.67 25.45 -7.36
N MET A 7 -10.54 26.42 -7.08
CA MET A 7 -10.82 26.81 -5.69
C MET A 7 -11.47 25.63 -4.96
N ASP A 8 -11.05 25.40 -3.72
CA ASP A 8 -11.66 24.40 -2.85
C ASP A 8 -13.18 24.69 -2.70
N THR A 9 -13.97 23.63 -2.68
CA THR A 9 -15.35 23.74 -2.24
C THR A 9 -15.40 24.10 -0.74
N PRO A 10 -16.55 24.58 -0.20
CA PRO A 10 -16.64 24.85 1.24
C PRO A 10 -16.25 23.66 2.12
N GLU A 11 -16.61 22.45 1.73
CA GLU A 11 -16.24 21.22 2.43
C GLU A 11 -14.71 20.95 2.35
N GLN A 12 -14.14 21.11 1.17
CA GLN A 12 -12.70 20.95 0.96
C GLN A 12 -11.89 21.99 1.73
N ALA A 13 -12.37 23.25 1.77
CA ALA A 13 -11.72 24.32 2.54
C ALA A 13 -11.77 24.02 4.05
N ALA A 14 -12.90 23.54 4.57
CA ALA A 14 -13.03 23.13 5.96
C ALA A 14 -12.11 21.94 6.28
N PHE A 15 -12.01 20.96 5.36
CA PHE A 15 -11.10 19.83 5.52
C PHE A 15 -9.63 20.25 5.48
N ARG A 16 -9.25 21.18 4.62
CA ARG A 16 -7.91 21.77 4.58
C ARG A 16 -7.55 22.43 5.92
N ALA A 17 -8.47 23.23 6.46
CA ALA A 17 -8.27 23.87 7.77
C ALA A 17 -8.08 22.82 8.88
N HIS A 18 -8.86 21.73 8.87
CA HIS A 18 -8.68 20.60 9.78
C HIS A 18 -7.28 19.98 9.65
N CYS A 19 -6.83 19.69 8.41
CA CYS A 19 -5.49 19.15 8.19
C CYS A 19 -4.40 20.07 8.75
N GLN A 20 -4.48 21.39 8.49
CA GLN A 20 -3.50 22.36 8.96
C GLN A 20 -3.47 22.46 10.48
N GLU A 21 -4.63 22.54 11.13
CA GLU A 21 -4.75 22.60 12.57
C GLU A 21 -4.19 21.33 13.24
N TRP A 22 -4.59 20.16 12.71
CA TRP A 22 -4.13 18.91 13.27
C TRP A 22 -2.61 18.73 13.11
N LEU A 23 -2.07 18.99 11.92
CA LEU A 23 -0.63 18.89 11.64
C LEU A 23 0.19 19.85 12.50
N ALA A 24 -0.29 21.07 12.74
CA ALA A 24 0.40 22.04 13.59
C ALA A 24 0.60 21.54 15.05
N ASN A 25 -0.27 20.63 15.51
CA ASN A 25 -0.28 20.19 16.91
C ASN A 25 0.16 18.71 17.08
N ASN A 26 0.30 17.93 16.01
CA ASN A 26 0.47 16.47 16.10
C ASN A 26 1.62 15.92 15.25
N LEU A 27 2.57 16.77 14.83
CA LEU A 27 3.77 16.25 14.16
C LEU A 27 4.53 15.33 15.11
N PRO A 28 4.99 14.16 14.64
CA PRO A 28 5.76 13.25 15.48
C PRO A 28 7.09 13.91 15.88
N GLY A 29 7.57 13.59 17.05
CA GLY A 29 8.90 13.99 17.49
C GLY A 29 10.00 13.42 16.59
N ARG A 30 11.25 13.77 16.87
CA ARG A 30 12.38 13.19 16.13
C ARG A 30 12.47 11.70 16.42
N PRO A 31 12.63 10.84 15.38
CA PRO A 31 12.84 9.42 15.60
C PRO A 31 14.16 9.18 16.37
N THR A 32 14.16 8.18 17.23
CA THR A 32 15.36 7.71 17.94
C THR A 32 16.30 6.89 17.08
N VAL A 33 15.81 6.48 15.91
CA VAL A 33 16.51 5.67 14.89
C VAL A 33 16.70 6.49 13.61
N LYS A 34 17.73 6.17 12.84
CA LYS A 34 17.96 6.81 11.54
C LYS A 34 16.96 6.28 10.53
N LEU A 35 16.15 7.16 9.98
CA LEU A 35 15.28 6.82 8.86
C LEU A 35 16.05 6.79 7.54
N PRO A 36 15.78 5.82 6.64
CA PRO A 36 16.25 5.87 5.27
C PRO A 36 15.58 7.02 4.48
N LEU A 37 16.07 7.26 3.25
CA LEU A 37 15.53 8.34 2.41
C LEU A 37 14.09 8.09 1.95
N GLY A 38 13.66 6.85 1.91
CA GLY A 38 12.30 6.50 1.50
C GLY A 38 11.84 5.15 2.05
N ALA A 39 10.53 4.93 1.99
CA ALA A 39 9.88 3.73 2.54
C ALA A 39 10.40 2.41 1.95
N LEU A 40 10.79 2.41 0.67
CA LEU A 40 11.27 1.18 0.01
C LEU A 40 12.66 0.73 0.48
N GLU A 41 13.38 1.58 1.21
CA GLU A 41 14.72 1.29 1.77
C GLU A 41 14.65 0.88 3.25
N LEU A 42 13.45 0.77 3.82
CA LEU A 42 13.26 0.36 5.20
C LEU A 42 13.79 -1.06 5.43
N SER A 43 14.65 -1.19 6.44
CA SER A 43 15.25 -2.46 6.88
C SER A 43 15.34 -2.60 8.39
N ASP A 44 15.16 -1.49 9.14
CA ASP A 44 15.15 -1.48 10.60
C ASP A 44 13.69 -1.57 11.10
N PRO A 45 13.34 -2.62 11.88
CA PRO A 45 11.99 -2.77 12.42
C PRO A 45 11.59 -1.62 13.37
N ASN A 46 12.53 -0.98 14.06
CA ASN A 46 12.19 0.16 14.92
C ASN A 46 11.86 1.41 14.09
N ALA A 47 12.53 1.59 12.94
CA ALA A 47 12.18 2.66 12.01
C ALA A 47 10.79 2.42 11.41
N LEU A 48 10.47 1.17 11.05
CA LEU A 48 9.14 0.81 10.57
C LEU A 48 8.08 1.08 11.63
N ALA A 49 8.26 0.60 12.85
CA ALA A 49 7.29 0.78 13.94
C ALA A 49 7.00 2.26 14.19
N TRP A 50 8.03 3.11 14.24
CA TRP A 50 7.86 4.55 14.41
C TRP A 50 7.05 5.20 13.26
N LEU A 51 7.29 4.76 12.02
CA LEU A 51 6.54 5.25 10.86
C LEU A 51 5.11 4.70 10.82
N GLN A 52 4.87 3.48 11.30
CA GLN A 52 3.52 2.93 11.44
C GLN A 52 2.70 3.70 12.47
N GLU A 53 3.29 4.08 13.62
CA GLU A 53 2.63 4.94 14.60
C GLU A 53 2.25 6.30 14.00
N TRP A 54 3.14 6.88 13.18
CA TRP A 54 2.85 8.11 12.45
C TRP A 54 1.71 7.91 11.45
N GLN A 55 1.76 6.87 10.61
CA GLN A 55 0.71 6.60 9.64
C GLN A 55 -0.63 6.38 10.34
N LYS A 56 -0.64 5.61 11.42
CA LYS A 56 -1.85 5.36 12.21
C LYS A 56 -2.43 6.65 12.80
N SER A 57 -1.61 7.50 13.36
CA SER A 57 -2.03 8.79 13.90
C SER A 57 -2.68 9.69 12.83
N ALA A 58 -2.07 9.76 11.64
CA ALA A 58 -2.62 10.51 10.51
C ALA A 58 -3.93 9.89 9.97
N TYR A 59 -4.03 8.56 9.97
CA TYR A 59 -5.25 7.84 9.59
C TYR A 59 -6.38 8.10 10.60
N ASP A 60 -6.12 8.00 11.90
CA ASP A 60 -7.12 8.24 12.95
C ASP A 60 -7.63 9.69 12.93
N ALA A 61 -6.81 10.63 12.47
CA ALA A 61 -7.20 12.02 12.24
C ALA A 61 -7.96 12.26 10.92
N GLY A 62 -8.10 11.22 10.09
CA GLY A 62 -8.81 11.28 8.81
C GLY A 62 -8.02 11.92 7.67
N LEU A 63 -6.67 11.95 7.75
CA LEU A 63 -5.80 12.47 6.70
C LEU A 63 -5.41 11.40 5.67
N ILE A 64 -5.65 10.13 5.96
CA ILE A 64 -5.35 8.98 5.08
C ILE A 64 -6.63 8.24 4.75
N GLY A 65 -6.78 7.85 3.48
CA GLY A 65 -7.98 7.16 3.00
C GLY A 65 -9.21 8.07 2.93
N CYS A 66 -9.01 9.39 2.78
CA CYS A 66 -10.08 10.41 2.85
C CYS A 66 -11.23 10.11 1.90
N ASP A 67 -10.92 9.65 0.68
CA ASP A 67 -11.87 9.48 -0.42
C ASP A 67 -12.49 8.07 -0.48
N TYR A 68 -12.02 7.13 0.35
CA TYR A 68 -12.69 5.83 0.47
C TYR A 68 -13.95 5.94 1.34
N PRO A 69 -14.98 5.12 1.06
CA PRO A 69 -16.19 5.06 1.89
C PRO A 69 -15.89 4.67 3.35
N ARG A 70 -16.73 5.13 4.26
CA ARG A 70 -16.59 4.86 5.71
C ARG A 70 -16.73 3.38 6.05
N GLU A 71 -17.53 2.65 5.29
CA GLU A 71 -17.80 1.22 5.45
C GLU A 71 -16.55 0.36 5.25
N VAL A 72 -15.55 0.90 4.57
CA VAL A 72 -14.24 0.25 4.35
C VAL A 72 -13.09 0.99 5.04
N GLY A 73 -13.40 1.76 6.08
CA GLY A 73 -12.40 2.45 6.89
C GLY A 73 -11.91 3.79 6.32
N GLY A 74 -12.57 4.33 5.31
CA GLY A 74 -12.24 5.63 4.74
C GLY A 74 -12.94 6.82 5.38
N GLY A 75 -12.60 8.01 4.90
CA GLY A 75 -13.18 9.27 5.37
C GLY A 75 -14.57 9.59 4.83
N GLY A 76 -14.99 8.93 3.73
CA GLY A 76 -16.27 9.18 3.04
C GLY A 76 -16.34 10.59 2.44
N ARG A 77 -15.21 11.13 1.98
CA ARG A 77 -15.10 12.48 1.39
C ARG A 77 -14.89 12.38 -0.12
N GLU A 78 -15.02 13.51 -0.80
CA GLU A 78 -14.75 13.58 -2.25
C GLU A 78 -13.57 14.48 -2.55
N ASN A 79 -12.58 13.93 -3.26
CA ASN A 79 -11.38 14.66 -3.71
C ASN A 79 -10.61 15.37 -2.58
N CYS A 80 -10.59 14.78 -1.39
CA CYS A 80 -9.93 15.31 -0.20
C CYS A 80 -8.53 14.72 0.03
N GLN A 81 -8.23 13.53 -0.50
CA GLN A 81 -6.91 12.91 -0.30
C GLN A 81 -5.77 13.78 -0.87
N SER A 82 -5.98 14.43 -2.01
CA SER A 82 -4.99 15.35 -2.58
C SER A 82 -4.72 16.57 -1.70
N ILE A 83 -5.75 17.03 -0.97
CA ILE A 83 -5.64 18.13 0.00
C ILE A 83 -4.79 17.68 1.19
N ALA A 84 -5.13 16.54 1.79
CA ALA A 84 -4.34 15.98 2.90
C ALA A 84 -2.86 15.78 2.51
N ASN A 85 -2.60 15.19 1.34
CA ASN A 85 -1.24 14.99 0.83
C ASN A 85 -0.48 16.32 0.69
N THR A 86 -1.15 17.37 0.18
CA THR A 86 -0.56 18.71 0.03
C THR A 86 -0.21 19.33 1.36
N GLU A 87 -1.11 19.23 2.35
CA GLU A 87 -0.85 19.82 3.66
C GLU A 87 0.21 19.03 4.45
N MET A 88 0.23 17.69 4.35
CA MET A 88 1.31 16.87 4.90
C MET A 88 2.67 17.23 4.30
N GLN A 89 2.73 17.42 2.97
CA GLN A 89 3.96 17.85 2.30
C GLN A 89 4.42 19.23 2.76
N ARG A 90 3.50 20.20 2.92
CA ARG A 90 3.81 21.56 3.43
C ARG A 90 4.33 21.53 4.87
N ALA A 91 3.76 20.67 5.69
CA ALA A 91 4.19 20.46 7.07
C ALA A 91 5.48 19.66 7.19
N GLN A 92 6.04 19.19 6.06
CA GLN A 92 7.26 18.36 6.03
C GLN A 92 7.17 17.12 6.92
N THR A 93 6.03 16.43 6.87
CA THR A 93 5.82 15.21 7.65
C THR A 93 6.78 14.10 7.24
N PRO A 94 7.03 13.12 8.11
CA PRO A 94 7.65 11.87 7.70
C PRO A 94 6.86 11.20 6.55
N TYR A 95 7.54 10.42 5.74
CA TYR A 95 6.86 9.61 4.72
C TYR A 95 6.06 8.48 5.38
N LEU A 96 5.07 7.98 4.66
CA LEU A 96 4.24 6.85 5.10
C LEU A 96 4.92 5.53 4.68
N PRO A 97 5.03 4.53 5.56
CA PRO A 97 5.72 3.29 5.23
C PRO A 97 4.95 2.41 4.24
N ASN A 98 3.63 2.41 4.29
CA ASN A 98 2.78 1.51 3.48
C ASN A 98 2.45 2.07 2.09
N ILE A 99 3.45 2.62 1.38
CA ILE A 99 3.23 3.27 0.08
C ILE A 99 2.73 2.31 -1.01
N ILE A 100 3.17 1.04 -1.00
CA ILE A 100 2.71 0.00 -1.92
C ILE A 100 1.25 -0.35 -1.59
N GLY A 101 0.96 -0.53 -0.32
CA GLY A 101 -0.41 -0.77 0.14
C GLY A 101 -1.36 0.32 -0.33
N MET A 102 -1.08 1.56 0.01
CA MET A 102 -1.94 2.71 -0.32
C MET A 102 -2.01 3.03 -1.81
N GLY A 103 -0.87 2.96 -2.52
CA GLY A 103 -0.79 3.39 -3.92
C GLY A 103 -1.23 2.35 -4.94
N MET A 104 -1.16 1.06 -4.59
CA MET A 104 -1.41 -0.05 -5.53
C MET A 104 -2.45 -1.04 -4.99
N ALA A 105 -2.28 -1.54 -3.78
CA ALA A 105 -3.17 -2.57 -3.24
C ALA A 105 -4.56 -2.01 -2.90
N ALA A 106 -4.64 -0.87 -2.19
CA ALA A 106 -5.91 -0.29 -1.78
C ALA A 106 -6.85 0.01 -2.95
N PRO A 107 -6.44 0.71 -4.03
CA PRO A 107 -7.32 0.92 -5.16
C PRO A 107 -7.72 -0.39 -5.85
N THR A 108 -6.81 -1.36 -5.98
CA THR A 108 -7.14 -2.65 -6.60
C THR A 108 -8.15 -3.43 -5.77
N VAL A 109 -7.93 -3.54 -4.46
CA VAL A 109 -8.87 -4.20 -3.53
C VAL A 109 -10.21 -3.47 -3.53
N PHE A 110 -10.22 -2.15 -3.53
CA PHE A 110 -11.45 -1.35 -3.53
C PHE A 110 -12.30 -1.56 -4.79
N PHE A 111 -11.68 -1.53 -5.97
CA PHE A 111 -12.43 -1.65 -7.22
C PHE A 111 -12.79 -3.10 -7.60
N HIS A 112 -12.02 -4.09 -7.17
CA HIS A 112 -12.15 -5.47 -7.63
C HIS A 112 -12.41 -6.49 -6.52
N GLY A 113 -12.18 -6.14 -5.26
CA GLY A 113 -12.42 -7.02 -4.12
C GLY A 113 -13.92 -7.21 -3.85
N ARG A 114 -14.27 -8.33 -3.22
CA ARG A 114 -15.60 -8.53 -2.62
C ARG A 114 -15.74 -7.63 -1.40
N ASP A 115 -16.96 -7.31 -1.01
CA ASP A 115 -17.22 -6.35 0.06
C ASP A 115 -16.66 -6.81 1.42
N GLU A 116 -16.68 -8.11 1.71
CA GLU A 116 -16.08 -8.68 2.91
C GLU A 116 -14.56 -8.47 2.93
N VAL A 117 -13.90 -8.66 1.77
CA VAL A 117 -12.44 -8.47 1.62
C VAL A 117 -12.07 -7.00 1.77
N LYS A 118 -12.87 -6.09 1.21
CA LYS A 118 -12.66 -4.65 1.37
C LYS A 118 -12.75 -4.22 2.83
N ALA A 119 -13.81 -4.67 3.52
CA ALA A 119 -14.06 -4.33 4.92
C ALA A 119 -12.99 -4.90 5.86
N GLU A 120 -12.42 -6.06 5.54
CA GLU A 120 -11.37 -6.70 6.31
C GLU A 120 -10.00 -6.04 6.10
N LEU A 121 -9.61 -5.81 4.84
CA LEU A 121 -8.23 -5.46 4.49
C LEU A 121 -7.97 -3.95 4.44
N LEU A 122 -8.91 -3.14 3.93
CA LEU A 122 -8.65 -1.73 3.69
C LEU A 122 -8.39 -0.92 4.97
N PRO A 123 -9.11 -1.10 6.08
CA PRO A 123 -8.84 -0.34 7.30
C PRO A 123 -7.41 -0.52 7.82
N LYS A 124 -6.93 -1.75 7.87
CA LYS A 124 -5.58 -2.08 8.35
C LYS A 124 -4.48 -1.65 7.38
N LEU A 125 -4.76 -1.75 6.09
CA LEU A 125 -3.88 -1.23 5.04
C LEU A 125 -3.72 0.28 5.15
N LEU A 126 -4.82 1.02 5.26
CA LEU A 126 -4.82 2.49 5.30
C LEU A 126 -4.22 3.02 6.60
N SER A 127 -4.49 2.36 7.72
CA SER A 127 -3.89 2.71 9.02
C SER A 127 -2.38 2.42 9.09
N GLY A 128 -1.85 1.58 8.20
CA GLY A 128 -0.46 1.11 8.25
C GLY A 128 -0.23 0.00 9.28
N GLU A 129 -1.29 -0.56 9.86
CA GLU A 129 -1.21 -1.72 10.76
C GLU A 129 -0.65 -2.95 10.03
N GLU A 130 -1.09 -3.17 8.78
CA GLU A 130 -0.59 -4.23 7.91
C GLU A 130 0.17 -3.63 6.72
N ILE A 131 1.43 -3.98 6.59
CA ILE A 131 2.31 -3.56 5.49
C ILE A 131 2.11 -4.48 4.29
N TRP A 132 2.14 -3.88 3.10
CA TRP A 132 1.95 -4.58 1.85
C TRP A 132 3.17 -4.49 0.96
N CYS A 133 3.49 -5.59 0.27
CA CYS A 133 4.52 -5.63 -0.75
C CYS A 133 3.95 -6.04 -2.11
N GLN A 134 4.81 -5.93 -3.14
CA GLN A 134 4.42 -6.20 -4.53
C GLN A 134 5.30 -7.27 -5.14
N GLY A 135 4.71 -8.41 -5.53
CA GLY A 135 5.36 -9.51 -6.22
C GLY A 135 5.00 -9.52 -7.72
N PHE A 136 5.61 -8.64 -8.52
CA PHE A 136 5.35 -8.53 -9.96
C PHE A 136 6.55 -8.99 -10.78
N SER A 137 7.66 -8.28 -10.70
CA SER A 137 8.86 -8.53 -11.51
C SER A 137 9.50 -9.88 -11.21
N GLU A 138 10.10 -10.49 -12.24
CA GLU A 138 10.87 -11.72 -12.16
C GLU A 138 12.26 -11.52 -12.79
N PRO A 139 13.24 -12.41 -12.56
CA PRO A 139 14.56 -12.29 -13.21
C PRO A 139 14.50 -12.15 -14.73
N GLY A 140 13.50 -12.78 -15.37
CA GLY A 140 13.27 -12.74 -16.82
C GLY A 140 12.11 -11.86 -17.27
N ALA A 141 11.42 -11.16 -16.38
CA ALA A 141 10.21 -10.39 -16.67
C ALA A 141 10.14 -9.11 -15.84
N GLY A 142 10.64 -8.02 -16.39
CA GLY A 142 10.55 -6.67 -15.83
C GLY A 142 9.57 -5.82 -16.64
N SER A 143 10.08 -5.01 -17.58
CA SER A 143 9.22 -4.18 -18.46
C SER A 143 8.28 -5.02 -19.32
N ASP A 144 8.70 -6.20 -19.77
CA ASP A 144 7.82 -7.21 -20.39
C ASP A 144 7.20 -8.10 -19.30
N LEU A 145 6.32 -7.51 -18.49
CA LEU A 145 5.69 -8.17 -17.36
C LEU A 145 4.85 -9.39 -17.76
N ALA A 146 4.29 -9.37 -18.97
CA ALA A 146 3.51 -10.49 -19.50
C ALA A 146 4.36 -11.76 -19.78
N ASN A 147 5.70 -11.65 -19.76
CA ASN A 147 6.61 -12.80 -19.92
C ASN A 147 6.89 -13.56 -18.61
N GLN A 148 6.23 -13.19 -17.51
CA GLN A 148 6.43 -13.85 -16.22
C GLN A 148 6.12 -15.35 -16.24
N GLN A 149 6.84 -16.10 -15.40
CA GLN A 149 6.80 -17.54 -15.30
C GLN A 149 6.17 -18.07 -14.01
N THR A 150 6.04 -17.22 -12.97
CA THR A 150 5.32 -17.60 -11.74
C THR A 150 3.93 -18.11 -12.12
N PHE A 151 3.60 -19.31 -11.67
CA PHE A 151 2.39 -20.00 -12.06
C PHE A 151 1.56 -20.42 -10.84
N ALA A 152 0.26 -20.25 -10.93
CA ALA A 152 -0.72 -20.67 -9.93
C ALA A 152 -1.57 -21.80 -10.53
N GLU A 153 -1.56 -22.95 -9.88
CA GLU A 153 -2.40 -24.09 -10.21
C GLU A 153 -3.50 -24.26 -9.18
N ARG A 154 -4.70 -24.55 -9.65
CA ARG A 154 -5.82 -24.75 -8.72
C ARG A 154 -5.75 -26.17 -8.13
N ASP A 155 -5.85 -26.24 -6.80
CA ASP A 155 -5.93 -27.48 -6.03
C ASP A 155 -7.17 -27.42 -5.11
N GLY A 156 -8.28 -27.93 -5.59
CA GLY A 156 -9.58 -27.81 -4.93
C GLY A 156 -9.99 -26.35 -4.76
N ASP A 157 -10.15 -25.91 -3.52
CA ASP A 157 -10.48 -24.53 -3.17
C ASP A 157 -9.24 -23.63 -2.99
N ASN A 158 -8.04 -24.20 -3.10
CA ASN A 158 -6.77 -23.51 -2.93
C ASN A 158 -6.08 -23.25 -4.26
N TRP A 159 -5.03 -22.42 -4.20
CA TRP A 159 -4.09 -22.20 -5.27
C TRP A 159 -2.68 -22.55 -4.82
N VAL A 160 -2.00 -23.39 -5.57
CA VAL A 160 -0.58 -23.70 -5.38
C VAL A 160 0.22 -22.79 -6.31
N ILE A 161 1.02 -21.90 -5.73
CA ILE A 161 1.77 -20.89 -6.48
C ILE A 161 3.26 -21.23 -6.42
N ASN A 162 3.89 -21.34 -7.59
CA ASN A 162 5.31 -21.60 -7.74
C ASN A 162 5.96 -20.53 -8.62
N GLY A 163 7.07 -19.95 -8.16
CA GLY A 163 7.78 -18.92 -8.92
C GLY A 163 8.83 -18.19 -8.11
N HIS A 164 9.45 -17.21 -8.77
CA HIS A 164 10.50 -16.37 -8.17
C HIS A 164 10.26 -14.92 -8.56
N LYS A 165 9.97 -14.08 -7.57
CA LYS A 165 9.80 -12.64 -7.74
C LYS A 165 11.05 -11.90 -7.28
N VAL A 166 11.34 -10.76 -7.91
CA VAL A 166 12.48 -9.89 -7.55
C VAL A 166 12.00 -8.45 -7.36
N TRP A 167 12.81 -7.64 -6.70
CA TRP A 167 12.50 -6.24 -6.40
C TRP A 167 11.25 -6.08 -5.53
N THR A 168 10.97 -7.07 -4.69
CA THR A 168 9.81 -7.10 -3.81
C THR A 168 10.13 -6.32 -2.52
N SER A 169 10.17 -5.00 -2.64
CA SER A 169 10.46 -4.10 -1.53
C SER A 169 9.49 -4.33 -0.38
N LEU A 170 9.99 -4.25 0.86
CA LEU A 170 9.25 -4.47 2.10
C LEU A 170 8.74 -5.90 2.33
N ALA A 171 9.06 -6.88 1.47
CA ALA A 171 8.57 -8.25 1.63
C ALA A 171 8.94 -8.92 2.97
N HIS A 172 10.02 -8.48 3.60
CA HIS A 172 10.49 -8.97 4.90
C HIS A 172 9.71 -8.40 6.10
N PHE A 173 8.85 -7.40 5.85
CA PHE A 173 7.97 -6.79 6.84
C PHE A 173 6.49 -6.99 6.51
N ALA A 174 6.18 -7.43 5.28
CA ALA A 174 4.81 -7.40 4.78
C ALA A 174 3.98 -8.54 5.33
N GLU A 175 2.78 -8.23 5.78
CA GLU A 175 1.71 -9.17 6.07
C GLU A 175 1.05 -9.66 4.79
N TRP A 176 0.92 -8.78 3.80
CA TRP A 176 0.22 -9.07 2.55
C TRP A 176 1.08 -8.75 1.32
N MET A 177 0.86 -9.53 0.27
CA MET A 177 1.47 -9.31 -1.04
C MET A 177 0.39 -9.20 -2.12
N ILE A 178 0.49 -8.17 -2.95
CA ILE A 178 -0.14 -8.18 -4.26
C ILE A 178 0.75 -8.96 -5.22
N LEU A 179 0.25 -10.06 -5.73
CA LEU A 179 1.01 -10.99 -6.54
C LEU A 179 0.40 -11.14 -7.93
N LEU A 180 1.19 -10.92 -8.96
CA LEU A 180 0.80 -11.23 -10.33
C LEU A 180 1.45 -12.55 -10.74
N CYS A 181 0.64 -13.49 -11.25
CA CYS A 181 1.13 -14.76 -11.74
C CYS A 181 0.25 -15.30 -12.87
N ARG A 182 0.70 -16.36 -13.54
CA ARG A 182 -0.07 -17.05 -14.55
C ARG A 182 -1.03 -18.05 -13.94
N THR A 183 -2.21 -18.12 -14.51
CA THR A 183 -3.20 -19.20 -14.29
C THR A 183 -3.53 -19.96 -15.58
N SER A 184 -3.07 -19.47 -16.74
CA SER A 184 -3.11 -20.15 -18.03
C SER A 184 -1.85 -19.88 -18.84
N LYS A 185 -1.48 -20.85 -19.71
CA LYS A 185 -0.38 -20.75 -20.66
C LYS A 185 -0.86 -20.57 -22.11
N ASP A 186 -2.17 -20.47 -22.31
CA ASP A 186 -2.77 -20.45 -23.65
C ASP A 186 -2.51 -19.15 -24.40
N ASP A 187 -2.37 -18.05 -23.64
CA ASP A 187 -2.11 -16.73 -24.19
C ASP A 187 -1.16 -15.93 -23.30
N LYS A 188 -0.27 -15.14 -23.92
CA LYS A 188 0.73 -14.35 -23.20
C LYS A 188 0.10 -13.30 -22.27
N TYR A 189 -0.96 -12.65 -22.69
CA TYR A 189 -1.56 -11.51 -21.99
C TYR A 189 -2.80 -11.90 -21.18
N ASN A 190 -3.63 -12.79 -21.70
CA ASN A 190 -4.90 -13.18 -21.07
C ASN A 190 -4.74 -14.25 -19.98
N GLY A 191 -3.55 -14.86 -19.86
CA GLY A 191 -3.28 -15.88 -18.84
C GLY A 191 -2.84 -15.35 -17.48
N LEU A 192 -2.92 -14.04 -17.24
CA LEU A 192 -2.45 -13.42 -16.01
C LEU A 192 -3.58 -13.23 -14.99
N SER A 193 -3.27 -13.48 -13.75
CA SER A 193 -4.18 -13.27 -12.61
C SER A 193 -3.49 -12.52 -11.48
N TYR A 194 -4.28 -11.71 -10.80
CA TYR A 194 -3.85 -10.92 -9.66
C TYR A 194 -4.36 -11.58 -8.37
N PHE A 195 -3.46 -11.84 -7.44
CA PHE A 195 -3.77 -12.44 -6.15
C PHE A 195 -3.44 -11.49 -5.01
N VAL A 196 -4.21 -11.58 -3.95
CA VAL A 196 -3.89 -11.02 -2.64
C VAL A 196 -3.49 -12.18 -1.75
N VAL A 197 -2.23 -12.19 -1.30
CA VAL A 197 -1.61 -13.32 -0.62
C VAL A 197 -1.19 -12.91 0.80
N PRO A 198 -1.61 -13.63 1.86
CA PRO A 198 -1.11 -13.43 3.21
C PRO A 198 0.32 -13.98 3.32
N ILE A 199 1.30 -13.18 2.93
CA ILE A 199 2.70 -13.62 2.81
C ILE A 199 3.32 -13.96 4.16
N GLU A 200 2.99 -13.25 5.22
CA GLU A 200 3.49 -13.52 6.56
C GLU A 200 3.24 -14.96 6.99
N LYS A 201 2.02 -15.47 6.73
CA LYS A 201 1.64 -16.85 7.06
C LYS A 201 2.40 -17.91 6.25
N ALA A 202 2.94 -17.53 5.11
CA ALA A 202 3.67 -18.40 4.19
C ALA A 202 5.19 -18.35 4.40
N LEU A 203 5.71 -17.35 5.13
CA LEU A 203 7.14 -17.23 5.41
C LEU A 203 7.66 -18.44 6.20
N GLY A 204 8.74 -19.06 5.67
CA GLY A 204 9.29 -20.30 6.25
C GLY A 204 8.45 -21.56 5.97
N ASN A 205 7.26 -21.41 5.38
CA ASN A 205 6.37 -22.50 5.00
C ASN A 205 5.96 -22.33 3.51
N GLY A 206 6.92 -22.54 2.62
CA GLY A 206 6.76 -22.42 1.18
C GLY A 206 7.25 -21.10 0.59
N VAL A 207 7.31 -20.01 1.35
CA VAL A 207 7.87 -18.72 0.90
C VAL A 207 9.19 -18.41 1.60
N THR A 208 10.18 -17.99 0.82
CA THR A 208 11.47 -17.49 1.33
C THR A 208 11.72 -16.10 0.77
N VAL A 209 11.98 -15.14 1.65
CA VAL A 209 12.44 -13.79 1.29
C VAL A 209 13.95 -13.71 1.50
N ARG A 210 14.66 -13.21 0.49
CA ARG A 210 16.11 -13.02 0.52
C ARG A 210 16.46 -11.58 0.12
N PRO A 211 17.42 -10.93 0.79
CA PRO A 211 17.89 -9.64 0.34
C PRO A 211 18.54 -9.76 -1.03
N LEU A 212 18.39 -8.73 -1.87
CA LEU A 212 19.17 -8.56 -3.08
C LEU A 212 20.53 -7.95 -2.68
N ILE A 213 21.60 -8.61 -3.07
CA ILE A 213 22.99 -8.19 -2.82
C ILE A 213 23.54 -7.52 -4.06
#